data_d73f6d22614c6a8799d5c7ee1624ee4f
#
_entry.id   d73f6d22614c6a8799d5c7ee1624ee4f
#
_cell.length_a   1.000
_cell.length_b   1.000
_cell.length_c   1.000
_cell.angle_alpha   90.00
_cell.angle_beta   90.00
_cell.angle_gamma   90.00
#
_symmetry.space_group_name_H-M   'P 1'
#
loop_
_entity.id
_entity.type
_entity.pdbx_description
1 polymer ?
#
loop_
_entity_poly.entity_id
_entity_poly.type
_entity_poly.pdbx_seq_one_letter_code
_entity_poly.pdbx_strand_id
1 'polypeptide(L)'
;MPPYAMRSPRFSVSSIPPLLAVLALPLFLVGCDSNTPQRDDPDFTTDNCTLPTSRLQQGCAGADCIPSIDGISPGADRLLDADEAGGLTDTSRVIGLLVGDRALAVPHSVLWTHEIVNVDDWGGRTFAVTYCPLTGSSLAFSRSTIDGAEFGVSGLLFQNNLVMYDRREDESLWPQMNRQSNCGGSVGVRLDMIPVVEMRWPRWKSLHPDTKVVSDGRGFDRRYPHGDYEALNDPPFNNMSFDNRRPPKERVLGIPTGSDGGLALPFRSLDDGSPVRVVDVTAGGTQSTVFWSRAAESAMAFETSASFSIQNGTIVDDETGSTWSVDGVAIDGPRKGEQLDPVDVAYVSFWFAWAAFQPETDLWTNNSG
;
A
#
# COMPACT_ATOMS: atom_id res chain seq x y z
N MET A 1 37.59 28.12 46.92
CA MET A 1 36.33 28.54 47.56
C MET A 1 35.45 27.32 47.71
N PRO A 2 34.95 27.01 48.92
CA PRO A 2 34.33 25.72 49.23
C PRO A 2 32.84 25.65 48.93
N PRO A 3 32.23 24.43 48.89
CA PRO A 3 30.83 24.23 48.52
C PRO A 3 29.86 24.41 49.69
N TYR A 4 28.72 24.96 49.41
CA TYR A 4 27.62 25.13 50.34
C TYR A 4 26.81 23.83 50.52
N ALA A 5 26.74 23.41 51.81
CA ALA A 5 25.88 22.31 52.24
C ALA A 5 24.50 22.86 52.65
N MET A 6 23.38 22.36 52.09
CA MET A 6 22.06 22.62 52.58
C MET A 6 21.57 21.52 53.53
N ARG A 7 21.16 21.99 54.70
CA ARG A 7 20.56 21.19 55.79
C ARG A 7 19.11 20.88 55.51
N SER A 8 18.69 19.65 55.78
CA SER A 8 17.29 19.20 55.85
C SER A 8 16.70 19.47 57.24
N PRO A 9 15.44 19.93 57.35
CA PRO A 9 14.73 19.97 58.62
C PRO A 9 14.03 18.63 58.91
N ARG A 10 14.25 18.15 60.13
CA ARG A 10 13.52 17.04 60.75
C ARG A 10 12.19 17.58 61.31
N PHE A 11 11.05 16.94 60.92
CA PHE A 11 9.79 17.13 61.63
C PHE A 11 9.47 15.90 62.47
N SER A 12 9.10 16.19 63.74
CA SER A 12 8.77 15.25 64.79
C SER A 12 7.35 14.73 64.63
N VAL A 13 7.19 13.42 64.82
CA VAL A 13 5.89 12.73 64.83
C VAL A 13 5.30 12.84 66.22
N SER A 14 4.13 13.41 66.35
CA SER A 14 3.31 13.35 67.54
C SER A 14 2.11 12.44 67.30
N SER A 15 2.01 11.43 68.16
CA SER A 15 1.00 10.37 68.13
C SER A 15 -0.31 10.85 68.80
N ILE A 16 -1.47 10.59 68.13
CA ILE A 16 -2.83 10.67 68.68
C ILE A 16 -3.55 9.35 68.37
N PRO A 17 -4.28 8.75 69.33
CA PRO A 17 -4.90 7.42 69.17
C PRO A 17 -6.24 7.43 68.42
N PRO A 18 -6.72 6.25 67.95
CA PRO A 18 -7.84 6.16 67.04
C PRO A 18 -9.23 6.13 67.73
N LEU A 19 -10.14 6.89 67.20
CA LEU A 19 -11.59 6.73 67.47
C LEU A 19 -12.20 6.01 66.27
N LEU A 20 -12.68 4.78 66.50
CA LEU A 20 -13.47 4.04 65.52
C LEU A 20 -14.87 4.67 65.39
N ALA A 21 -15.19 5.20 64.24
CA ALA A 21 -16.57 5.43 63.81
C ALA A 21 -16.80 4.65 62.54
N VAL A 22 -17.52 3.52 62.64
CA VAL A 22 -18.00 2.74 61.51
C VAL A 22 -19.19 3.47 60.88
N LEU A 23 -18.95 4.13 59.75
CA LEU A 23 -20.02 4.64 58.89
C LEU A 23 -20.13 3.67 57.72
N ALA A 24 -21.19 2.87 57.71
CA ALA A 24 -21.57 2.03 56.57
C ALA A 24 -22.13 2.93 55.45
N LEU A 25 -21.32 3.15 54.41
CA LEU A 25 -21.79 3.78 53.17
C LEU A 25 -22.23 2.65 52.23
N PRO A 26 -23.46 2.68 51.65
CA PRO A 26 -23.81 1.72 50.62
C PRO A 26 -23.01 2.03 49.35
N LEU A 27 -22.18 1.08 48.93
CA LEU A 27 -21.56 1.06 47.63
C LEU A 27 -22.68 0.87 46.58
N PHE A 28 -23.11 1.96 45.95
CA PHE A 28 -23.80 1.86 44.66
C PHE A 28 -22.71 1.49 43.62
N LEU A 29 -22.65 0.23 43.26
CA LEU A 29 -21.99 -0.23 42.04
C LEU A 29 -22.81 0.33 40.88
N VAL A 30 -22.44 1.51 40.39
CA VAL A 30 -22.83 1.95 39.05
C VAL A 30 -22.03 1.06 38.09
N GLY A 31 -22.70 -0.01 37.63
CA GLY A 31 -22.24 -0.75 36.48
C GLY A 31 -22.18 0.21 35.30
N CYS A 32 -20.99 0.52 34.82
CA CYS A 32 -20.82 1.02 33.46
C CYS A 32 -21.24 -0.11 32.53
N ASP A 33 -22.51 -0.12 32.12
CA ASP A 33 -22.92 -0.82 30.92
C ASP A 33 -22.23 -0.14 29.74
N SER A 34 -21.03 -0.58 29.41
CA SER A 34 -20.43 -0.35 28.11
C SER A 34 -21.12 -1.25 27.10
N ASN A 35 -22.38 -0.95 26.77
CA ASN A 35 -23.02 -1.42 25.56
C ASN A 35 -22.43 -0.70 24.33
N THR A 36 -21.15 -0.85 24.10
CA THR A 36 -20.63 -0.87 22.75
C THR A 36 -21.02 -2.25 22.21
N PRO A 37 -21.77 -2.36 21.11
CA PRO A 37 -21.96 -3.65 20.48
C PRO A 37 -20.55 -4.16 20.14
N GLN A 38 -20.09 -5.12 20.93
CA GLN A 38 -18.95 -5.96 20.58
C GLN A 38 -19.42 -6.66 19.32
N ARG A 39 -18.92 -6.23 18.16
CA ARG A 39 -19.07 -7.01 16.93
C ARG A 39 -18.40 -8.33 17.29
N ASP A 40 -19.19 -9.40 17.34
CA ASP A 40 -18.64 -10.74 17.45
C ASP A 40 -17.55 -10.82 16.38
N ASP A 41 -16.31 -11.13 16.78
CA ASP A 41 -15.22 -11.32 15.84
C ASP A 41 -15.72 -12.29 14.78
N PRO A 42 -15.73 -11.92 13.48
CA PRO A 42 -16.12 -12.86 12.47
C PRO A 42 -15.14 -14.01 12.55
N ASP A 43 -15.61 -15.16 12.99
CA ASP A 43 -14.89 -16.43 12.85
C ASP A 43 -14.87 -16.73 11.35
N PHE A 44 -13.85 -16.17 10.65
CA PHE A 44 -13.65 -16.50 9.24
C PHE A 44 -13.60 -18.00 9.07
N THR A 45 -14.51 -18.55 8.26
CA THR A 45 -14.49 -19.98 7.97
C THR A 45 -13.22 -20.32 7.20
N THR A 46 -12.35 -21.11 7.84
CA THR A 46 -11.12 -21.61 7.22
C THR A 46 -11.27 -23.05 6.73
N ASP A 47 -12.48 -23.58 6.73
CA ASP A 47 -12.75 -25.00 6.45
C ASP A 47 -12.52 -25.40 4.98
N ASN A 48 -12.60 -24.47 4.04
CA ASN A 48 -12.42 -24.70 2.60
C ASN A 48 -11.23 -23.93 1.99
N CYS A 49 -10.22 -23.59 2.80
CA CYS A 49 -9.07 -22.83 2.33
C CYS A 49 -8.18 -23.61 1.36
N THR A 50 -7.74 -22.97 0.28
CA THR A 50 -6.75 -23.49 -0.67
C THR A 50 -5.31 -23.18 -0.27
N LEU A 51 -5.11 -22.27 0.67
CA LEU A 51 -3.81 -21.98 1.27
C LEU A 51 -3.61 -22.75 2.58
N PRO A 52 -2.36 -23.01 3.01
CA PRO A 52 -2.09 -23.62 4.31
C PRO A 52 -2.49 -22.67 5.44
N THR A 53 -3.61 -22.97 6.12
CA THR A 53 -4.15 -22.15 7.23
C THR A 53 -3.14 -21.97 8.37
N SER A 54 -2.25 -22.97 8.58
CA SER A 54 -1.14 -22.89 9.53
C SER A 54 -0.12 -21.75 9.21
N ARG A 55 -0.17 -21.17 8.02
CA ARG A 55 0.64 -19.99 7.63
C ARG A 55 -0.11 -18.67 7.79
N LEU A 56 -1.40 -18.71 8.12
CA LEU A 56 -2.13 -17.51 8.52
C LEU A 56 -1.63 -17.10 9.91
N GLN A 57 -1.32 -15.83 10.06
CA GLN A 57 -0.82 -15.25 11.30
C GLN A 57 -1.71 -14.10 11.70
N GLN A 58 -1.94 -13.92 12.99
CA GLN A 58 -2.67 -12.77 13.48
C GLN A 58 -1.74 -11.55 13.48
N GLY A 59 -2.09 -10.54 12.68
CA GLY A 59 -1.42 -9.24 12.64
C GLY A 59 -2.00 -8.26 13.67
N CYS A 60 -3.32 -8.29 13.83
CA CYS A 60 -4.03 -7.51 14.86
C CYS A 60 -5.33 -8.23 15.29
N ALA A 61 -5.97 -7.76 16.36
CA ALA A 61 -7.11 -8.45 16.97
C ALA A 61 -8.41 -8.21 16.19
N GLY A 62 -8.83 -9.22 15.42
CA GLY A 62 -10.14 -9.27 14.74
C GLY A 62 -10.23 -8.45 13.46
N ALA A 63 -11.37 -8.58 12.79
CA ALA A 63 -11.67 -7.83 11.59
C ALA A 63 -11.78 -6.33 11.86
N ASP A 64 -11.33 -5.53 10.89
CA ASP A 64 -11.33 -4.06 10.96
C ASP A 64 -10.57 -3.48 12.18
N CYS A 65 -9.64 -4.26 12.78
CA CYS A 65 -8.70 -3.72 13.77
C CYS A 65 -7.87 -2.56 13.21
N ILE A 66 -7.66 -2.57 11.89
CA ILE A 66 -7.21 -1.44 11.08
C ILE A 66 -8.42 -1.06 10.21
N PRO A 67 -9.09 0.08 10.49
CA PRO A 67 -10.30 0.44 9.76
C PRO A 67 -9.96 0.88 8.33
N SER A 68 -10.65 0.35 7.33
CA SER A 68 -10.60 0.86 5.96
C SER A 68 -11.19 2.28 5.86
N ILE A 69 -10.88 2.98 4.77
CA ILE A 69 -11.60 4.19 4.36
C ILE A 69 -12.62 3.77 3.29
N ASP A 70 -13.89 4.02 3.57
CA ASP A 70 -14.99 3.58 2.73
C ASP A 70 -15.75 4.75 2.10
N GLY A 71 -16.49 4.48 1.02
CA GLY A 71 -17.39 5.45 0.38
C GLY A 71 -16.68 6.63 -0.28
N ILE A 72 -15.44 6.47 -0.75
CA ILE A 72 -14.76 7.52 -1.51
C ILE A 72 -15.38 7.62 -2.89
N SER A 73 -16.13 8.69 -3.11
CA SER A 73 -16.78 9.00 -4.38
C SER A 73 -16.50 10.44 -4.78
N PRO A 74 -16.72 10.82 -6.06
CA PRO A 74 -16.54 12.22 -6.47
C PRO A 74 -17.38 13.17 -5.60
N GLY A 75 -16.70 14.12 -4.94
CA GLY A 75 -17.34 15.07 -4.02
C GLY A 75 -17.38 14.61 -2.55
N ALA A 76 -16.79 13.47 -2.22
CA ALA A 76 -16.66 13.07 -0.81
C ALA A 76 -15.79 14.08 -0.01
N ASP A 77 -16.18 14.37 1.23
CA ASP A 77 -15.45 15.29 2.13
C ASP A 77 -13.99 14.86 2.41
N ARG A 78 -13.67 13.59 2.13
CA ARG A 78 -12.33 13.02 2.28
C ARG A 78 -11.45 13.18 1.04
N LEU A 79 -11.93 13.86 0.01
CA LEU A 79 -11.16 14.20 -1.18
C LEU A 79 -10.75 15.66 -1.13
N LEU A 80 -9.45 15.87 -1.13
CA LEU A 80 -8.84 17.21 -1.21
C LEU A 80 -8.36 17.49 -2.63
N ASP A 81 -8.31 18.76 -2.98
CA ASP A 81 -7.56 19.19 -4.15
C ASP A 81 -6.05 19.09 -3.90
N ALA A 82 -5.26 18.97 -4.97
CA ALA A 82 -3.81 18.82 -4.86
C ALA A 82 -3.14 19.95 -4.06
N ASP A 83 -3.71 21.17 -4.12
CA ASP A 83 -3.18 22.34 -3.39
C ASP A 83 -3.59 22.34 -1.91
N GLU A 84 -4.63 21.62 -1.54
CA GLU A 84 -5.09 21.47 -0.16
C GLU A 84 -4.33 20.37 0.59
N ALA A 85 -3.60 19.50 -0.10
CA ALA A 85 -2.80 18.43 0.47
C ALA A 85 -1.44 18.92 1.05
N GLY A 86 -1.46 20.03 1.77
CA GLY A 86 -0.26 20.77 2.23
C GLY A 86 0.64 20.04 3.23
N GLY A 87 0.22 18.90 3.77
CA GLY A 87 1.07 18.06 4.63
C GLY A 87 1.89 17.00 3.89
N LEU A 88 1.70 16.83 2.58
CA LEU A 88 2.53 15.97 1.75
C LEU A 88 3.82 16.71 1.37
N THR A 89 4.95 16.05 1.60
CA THR A 89 6.31 16.59 1.40
C THR A 89 6.98 16.00 0.17
N ASP A 90 8.19 16.48 -0.14
CA ASP A 90 9.00 15.96 -1.25
C ASP A 90 9.37 14.47 -1.10
N THR A 91 9.35 13.95 0.11
CA THR A 91 9.62 12.54 0.40
C THR A 91 8.35 11.68 0.49
N SER A 92 7.17 12.28 0.50
CA SER A 92 5.91 11.55 0.53
C SER A 92 5.71 10.72 -0.75
N ARG A 93 5.20 9.51 -0.58
CA ARG A 93 4.82 8.64 -1.70
C ARG A 93 3.32 8.54 -1.79
N VAL A 94 2.84 8.37 -3.00
CA VAL A 94 1.42 8.14 -3.30
C VAL A 94 1.26 6.95 -4.23
N ILE A 95 0.13 6.28 -4.11
CA ILE A 95 -0.39 5.38 -5.14
C ILE A 95 -1.28 6.24 -6.02
N GLY A 96 -0.85 6.47 -7.26
CA GLY A 96 -1.58 7.20 -8.27
C GLY A 96 -2.39 6.29 -9.17
N LEU A 97 -3.60 6.71 -9.51
CA LEU A 97 -4.48 6.02 -10.44
C LEU A 97 -5.00 7.02 -11.49
N LEU A 98 -5.01 6.57 -12.74
CA LEU A 98 -5.70 7.24 -13.84
C LEU A 98 -6.88 6.37 -14.24
N VAL A 99 -8.10 6.87 -14.06
CA VAL A 99 -9.33 6.17 -14.41
C VAL A 99 -10.18 7.08 -15.28
N GLY A 100 -10.21 6.80 -16.58
CA GLY A 100 -10.74 7.73 -17.58
C GLY A 100 -9.90 9.02 -17.60
N ASP A 101 -10.57 10.15 -17.47
CA ASP A 101 -9.97 11.49 -17.42
C ASP A 101 -9.64 11.98 -15.99
N ARG A 102 -9.77 11.12 -14.99
CA ARG A 102 -9.64 11.48 -13.57
C ARG A 102 -8.41 10.87 -12.93
N ALA A 103 -7.63 11.71 -12.26
CA ALA A 103 -6.50 11.31 -11.46
C ALA A 103 -6.88 11.25 -9.97
N LEU A 104 -6.45 10.17 -9.30
CA LEU A 104 -6.60 9.97 -7.85
C LEU A 104 -5.25 9.66 -7.24
N ALA A 105 -4.92 10.32 -6.14
CA ALA A 105 -3.76 10.03 -5.33
C ALA A 105 -4.18 9.48 -3.96
N VAL A 106 -3.64 8.33 -3.57
CA VAL A 106 -3.82 7.78 -2.23
C VAL A 106 -2.46 7.77 -1.53
N PRO A 107 -2.25 8.67 -0.54
CA PRO A 107 -0.96 8.77 0.13
C PRO A 107 -0.64 7.53 0.97
N HIS A 108 0.63 7.09 0.93
CA HIS A 108 1.11 6.01 1.80
C HIS A 108 0.90 6.33 3.29
N SER A 109 1.01 7.61 3.70
CA SER A 109 0.75 8.04 5.08
C SER A 109 -0.68 7.79 5.53
N VAL A 110 -1.65 7.82 4.63
CA VAL A 110 -3.05 7.43 4.88
C VAL A 110 -3.16 5.90 4.97
N LEU A 111 -2.63 5.21 3.98
CA LEU A 111 -2.69 3.75 3.92
C LEU A 111 -1.84 3.05 4.99
N TRP A 112 -0.88 3.73 5.60
CA TRP A 112 -0.13 3.22 6.77
C TRP A 112 -1.05 2.90 7.96
N THR A 113 -2.17 3.58 8.07
CA THR A 113 -3.12 3.45 9.19
C THR A 113 -4.48 2.89 8.78
N HIS A 114 -4.69 2.66 7.48
CA HIS A 114 -5.98 2.19 6.95
C HIS A 114 -5.85 0.97 6.05
N GLU A 115 -4.70 0.78 5.41
CA GLU A 115 -4.36 -0.30 4.47
C GLU A 115 -5.28 -0.41 3.25
N ILE A 116 -6.56 -0.06 3.35
CA ILE A 116 -7.59 -0.18 2.29
C ILE A 116 -8.37 1.14 2.17
N VAL A 117 -8.54 1.58 0.92
CA VAL A 117 -9.45 2.68 0.54
C VAL A 117 -10.44 2.14 -0.49
N ASN A 118 -11.72 2.05 -0.12
CA ASN A 118 -12.81 1.66 -1.00
C ASN A 118 -13.34 2.89 -1.76
N VAL A 119 -13.31 2.83 -3.09
CA VAL A 119 -13.65 3.94 -3.98
C VAL A 119 -14.89 3.57 -4.80
N ASP A 120 -15.87 4.45 -4.79
CA ASP A 120 -17.14 4.28 -5.48
C ASP A 120 -17.28 5.28 -6.63
N ASP A 121 -17.75 4.79 -7.78
CA ASP A 121 -18.09 5.58 -8.97
C ASP A 121 -16.99 6.59 -9.41
N TRP A 122 -15.74 6.18 -9.37
CA TRP A 122 -14.63 6.97 -9.88
C TRP A 122 -14.39 6.68 -11.36
N GLY A 123 -14.75 7.64 -12.22
CA GLY A 123 -14.70 7.42 -13.68
C GLY A 123 -15.56 6.24 -14.13
N GLY A 124 -16.69 5.99 -13.47
CA GLY A 124 -17.59 4.87 -13.75
C GLY A 124 -17.10 3.52 -13.24
N ARG A 125 -16.07 3.50 -12.40
CA ARG A 125 -15.51 2.28 -11.79
C ARG A 125 -15.63 2.28 -10.28
N THR A 126 -15.82 1.10 -9.72
CA THR A 126 -15.82 0.84 -8.27
C THR A 126 -14.65 -0.09 -7.96
N PHE A 127 -13.75 0.34 -7.06
CA PHE A 127 -12.51 -0.39 -6.78
C PHE A 127 -11.99 -0.14 -5.35
N ALA A 128 -11.03 -0.94 -4.93
CA ALA A 128 -10.28 -0.73 -3.69
C ALA A 128 -8.81 -0.49 -4.00
N VAL A 129 -8.22 0.54 -3.40
CA VAL A 129 -6.77 0.78 -3.37
C VAL A 129 -6.23 0.22 -2.08
N THR A 130 -5.21 -0.62 -2.18
CA THR A 130 -4.68 -1.36 -1.03
C THR A 130 -3.17 -1.18 -0.92
N TYR A 131 -2.69 -1.09 0.31
CA TYR A 131 -1.27 -1.04 0.62
C TYR A 131 -0.99 -1.85 1.87
N CYS A 132 -0.08 -2.80 1.77
CA CYS A 132 0.43 -3.49 2.95
C CYS A 132 1.77 -2.86 3.36
N PRO A 133 1.84 -2.13 4.48
CA PRO A 133 3.09 -1.51 4.92
C PRO A 133 4.22 -2.51 5.18
N LEU A 134 3.88 -3.70 5.65
CA LEU A 134 4.86 -4.74 5.97
C LEU A 134 5.60 -5.23 4.72
N THR A 135 4.88 -5.37 3.59
CA THR A 135 5.40 -5.91 2.33
C THR A 135 5.70 -4.83 1.29
N GLY A 136 5.37 -3.56 1.59
CA GLY A 136 5.53 -2.44 0.66
C GLY A 136 4.73 -2.64 -0.64
N SER A 137 3.65 -3.44 -0.61
CA SER A 137 2.89 -3.82 -1.80
C SER A 137 1.71 -2.88 -2.03
N SER A 138 1.70 -2.25 -3.22
CA SER A 138 0.69 -1.31 -3.69
C SER A 138 -0.13 -1.95 -4.80
N LEU A 139 -1.41 -2.24 -4.57
CA LEU A 139 -2.31 -2.83 -5.55
C LEU A 139 -3.69 -2.15 -5.51
N ALA A 140 -4.39 -2.18 -6.64
CA ALA A 140 -5.81 -1.83 -6.65
C ALA A 140 -6.61 -2.91 -7.38
N PHE A 141 -7.83 -3.13 -6.91
CA PHE A 141 -8.70 -4.20 -7.38
C PHE A 141 -10.08 -3.67 -7.74
N SER A 142 -10.61 -4.11 -8.89
CA SER A 142 -12.02 -3.90 -9.21
C SER A 142 -12.88 -4.62 -8.18
N ARG A 143 -13.90 -3.93 -7.66
CA ARG A 143 -14.89 -4.54 -6.78
C ARG A 143 -16.08 -5.14 -7.53
N SER A 144 -16.10 -5.04 -8.87
CA SER A 144 -17.13 -5.69 -9.69
C SER A 144 -17.17 -7.20 -9.50
N THR A 145 -16.01 -7.83 -9.25
CA THR A 145 -15.89 -9.27 -8.98
C THR A 145 -16.63 -9.72 -7.70
N ILE A 146 -16.87 -8.79 -6.78
CA ILE A 146 -17.56 -9.02 -5.51
C ILE A 146 -18.84 -8.20 -5.39
N ASP A 147 -19.53 -7.98 -6.53
CA ASP A 147 -20.80 -7.27 -6.62
C ASP A 147 -20.77 -5.83 -6.06
N GLY A 148 -19.59 -5.18 -6.08
CA GLY A 148 -19.38 -3.83 -5.56
C GLY A 148 -19.21 -3.76 -4.03
N ALA A 149 -19.19 -4.89 -3.33
CA ALA A 149 -18.96 -4.92 -1.88
C ALA A 149 -17.61 -4.31 -1.51
N GLU A 150 -17.50 -3.77 -0.31
CA GLU A 150 -16.26 -3.20 0.21
C GLU A 150 -15.33 -4.29 0.73
N PHE A 151 -14.03 -4.02 0.67
CA PHE A 151 -13.03 -4.80 1.37
C PHE A 151 -12.73 -4.21 2.73
N GLY A 152 -12.50 -5.07 3.71
CA GLY A 152 -11.99 -4.75 5.04
C GLY A 152 -10.68 -5.46 5.33
N VAL A 153 -10.01 -5.04 6.41
CA VAL A 153 -8.79 -5.68 6.93
C VAL A 153 -9.20 -6.81 7.85
N SER A 154 -8.84 -8.05 7.51
CA SER A 154 -9.26 -9.23 8.29
C SER A 154 -8.56 -9.35 9.66
N GLY A 155 -7.45 -8.63 9.86
CA GLY A 155 -6.55 -8.83 10.99
C GLY A 155 -5.57 -9.97 10.80
N LEU A 156 -5.69 -10.73 9.72
CA LEU A 156 -4.80 -11.84 9.38
C LEU A 156 -3.70 -11.40 8.40
N LEU A 157 -2.58 -12.10 8.45
CA LEU A 157 -1.47 -11.99 7.52
C LEU A 157 -1.19 -13.36 6.88
N PHE A 158 -0.85 -13.34 5.59
CA PHE A 158 -0.31 -14.49 4.89
C PHE A 158 1.04 -14.10 4.28
N GLN A 159 2.11 -14.79 4.64
CA GLN A 159 3.48 -14.43 4.22
C GLN A 159 3.84 -12.96 4.52
N ASN A 160 3.47 -12.47 5.70
CA ASN A 160 3.60 -11.08 6.15
C ASN A 160 2.77 -10.05 5.33
N ASN A 161 1.93 -10.50 4.42
CA ASN A 161 1.10 -9.64 3.60
C ASN A 161 -0.34 -9.59 4.13
N LEU A 162 -0.97 -8.43 3.95
CA LEU A 162 -2.37 -8.18 4.25
C LEU A 162 -3.28 -9.26 3.67
N VAL A 163 -4.15 -9.82 4.51
CA VAL A 163 -5.30 -10.58 4.09
C VAL A 163 -6.53 -9.70 4.21
N MET A 164 -7.13 -9.38 3.08
CA MET A 164 -8.40 -8.65 3.02
C MET A 164 -9.57 -9.63 3.23
N TYR A 165 -10.73 -9.12 3.62
CA TYR A 165 -11.99 -9.85 3.51
C TYR A 165 -13.02 -8.98 2.77
N ASP A 166 -13.93 -9.60 2.03
CA ASP A 166 -15.07 -8.88 1.47
C ASP A 166 -16.23 -8.86 2.47
N ARG A 167 -16.99 -7.75 2.48
CA ARG A 167 -18.08 -7.53 3.43
C ARG A 167 -19.43 -8.04 2.89
N ARG A 168 -19.42 -9.19 2.20
CA ARG A 168 -20.63 -9.90 1.79
C ARG A 168 -21.08 -10.87 2.87
N GLU A 169 -22.29 -11.41 2.72
CA GLU A 169 -22.84 -12.39 3.67
C GLU A 169 -22.00 -13.67 3.74
N ASP A 170 -21.47 -14.11 2.58
CA ASP A 170 -20.54 -15.25 2.45
C ASP A 170 -19.08 -14.76 2.40
N GLU A 171 -18.62 -14.12 3.46
CA GLU A 171 -17.28 -13.52 3.55
C GLU A 171 -16.18 -14.44 3.04
N SER A 172 -15.26 -13.87 2.27
CA SER A 172 -14.10 -14.58 1.73
C SER A 172 -12.81 -13.88 2.10
N LEU A 173 -11.74 -14.67 2.25
CA LEU A 173 -10.40 -14.14 2.54
C LEU A 173 -9.57 -14.03 1.26
N TRP A 174 -8.95 -12.86 1.10
CA TRP A 174 -8.21 -12.46 -0.09
C TRP A 174 -6.81 -11.99 0.28
N PRO A 175 -5.80 -12.88 0.33
CA PRO A 175 -4.42 -12.42 0.47
C PRO A 175 -4.07 -11.48 -0.70
N GLN A 176 -3.71 -10.24 -0.37
CA GLN A 176 -3.58 -9.13 -1.33
C GLN A 176 -2.68 -9.50 -2.52
N MET A 177 -1.47 -10.01 -2.27
CA MET A 177 -0.53 -10.34 -3.34
C MET A 177 -0.88 -11.63 -4.09
N ASN A 178 -1.74 -12.51 -3.57
CA ASN A 178 -2.30 -13.63 -4.31
C ASN A 178 -3.31 -13.18 -5.37
N ARG A 179 -3.98 -12.05 -5.13
CA ARG A 179 -5.01 -11.52 -6.05
C ARG A 179 -6.16 -12.50 -6.28
N GLN A 180 -6.37 -13.41 -5.35
CA GLN A 180 -7.34 -14.49 -5.45
C GLN A 180 -7.91 -14.80 -4.08
N SER A 181 -9.19 -15.16 -4.02
CA SER A 181 -9.77 -15.70 -2.80
C SER A 181 -9.22 -17.09 -2.50
N ASN A 182 -8.77 -17.26 -1.28
CA ASN A 182 -8.22 -18.53 -0.82
C ASN A 182 -9.07 -19.23 0.25
N CYS A 183 -10.03 -18.54 0.86
CA CYS A 183 -10.98 -19.10 1.85
C CYS A 183 -12.35 -18.46 1.67
N GLY A 184 -13.41 -19.12 2.12
CA GLY A 184 -14.79 -18.61 2.10
C GLY A 184 -15.56 -18.92 0.82
N GLY A 185 -16.66 -18.21 0.57
CA GLY A 185 -17.60 -18.51 -0.52
C GLY A 185 -17.05 -18.30 -1.92
N SER A 186 -16.02 -17.45 -2.08
CA SER A 186 -15.40 -17.11 -3.38
C SER A 186 -14.09 -17.83 -3.67
N VAL A 187 -13.79 -18.94 -2.98
CA VAL A 187 -12.52 -19.67 -3.19
C VAL A 187 -12.24 -19.92 -4.67
N GLY A 188 -11.05 -19.58 -5.12
CA GLY A 188 -10.59 -19.72 -6.49
C GLY A 188 -10.91 -18.55 -7.41
N VAL A 189 -11.79 -17.64 -7.01
CA VAL A 189 -12.10 -16.42 -7.77
C VAL A 189 -10.89 -15.48 -7.72
N ARG A 190 -10.50 -14.93 -8.88
CA ARG A 190 -9.40 -13.97 -9.02
C ARG A 190 -9.96 -12.55 -9.17
N LEU A 191 -9.31 -11.60 -8.53
CA LEU A 191 -9.64 -10.17 -8.66
C LEU A 191 -9.03 -9.59 -9.93
N ASP A 192 -9.81 -8.80 -10.64
CA ASP A 192 -9.31 -7.94 -11.71
C ASP A 192 -8.55 -6.76 -11.10
N MET A 193 -7.34 -6.52 -11.57
CA MET A 193 -6.53 -5.39 -11.09
C MET A 193 -6.90 -4.11 -11.82
N ILE A 194 -6.72 -3.00 -11.13
CA ILE A 194 -6.70 -1.65 -11.68
C ILE A 194 -5.24 -1.21 -11.67
N PRO A 195 -4.66 -0.81 -12.81
CA PRO A 195 -3.29 -0.34 -12.85
C PRO A 195 -3.04 0.83 -11.89
N VAL A 196 -1.94 0.74 -11.17
CA VAL A 196 -1.50 1.80 -10.25
C VAL A 196 -0.06 2.17 -10.54
N VAL A 197 0.29 3.40 -10.28
CA VAL A 197 1.67 3.87 -10.27
C VAL A 197 2.03 4.36 -8.89
N GLU A 198 3.14 3.88 -8.34
CA GLU A 198 3.66 4.36 -7.07
C GLU A 198 4.78 5.35 -7.34
N MET A 199 4.65 6.58 -6.86
CA MET A 199 5.68 7.60 -7.05
C MET A 199 5.74 8.63 -5.92
N ARG A 200 6.75 9.48 -5.97
CA ARG A 200 6.86 10.63 -5.10
C ARG A 200 5.80 11.67 -5.41
N TRP A 201 5.18 12.23 -4.35
CA TRP A 201 4.10 13.22 -4.43
C TRP A 201 4.41 14.42 -5.33
N PRO A 202 5.58 15.10 -5.25
CA PRO A 202 5.83 16.26 -6.10
C PRO A 202 5.77 15.92 -7.59
N ARG A 203 6.22 14.71 -7.95
CA ARG A 203 6.16 14.29 -9.35
C ARG A 203 4.74 13.97 -9.79
N TRP A 204 3.96 13.25 -8.96
CA TRP A 204 2.55 13.00 -9.25
C TRP A 204 1.78 14.31 -9.42
N LYS A 205 1.89 15.24 -8.45
CA LYS A 205 1.24 16.55 -8.51
C LYS A 205 1.64 17.36 -9.76
N SER A 206 2.90 17.28 -10.17
CA SER A 206 3.40 17.98 -11.38
C SER A 206 2.81 17.39 -12.66
N LEU A 207 2.57 16.07 -12.72
CA LEU A 207 1.98 15.39 -13.88
C LEU A 207 0.46 15.54 -13.90
N HIS A 208 -0.17 15.53 -12.74
CA HIS A 208 -1.62 15.56 -12.55
C HIS A 208 -2.03 16.66 -11.56
N PRO A 209 -1.95 17.94 -11.97
CA PRO A 209 -2.25 19.06 -11.06
C PRO A 209 -3.69 19.07 -10.56
N ASP A 210 -4.62 18.49 -11.34
CA ASP A 210 -6.05 18.41 -10.99
C ASP A 210 -6.42 17.12 -10.23
N THR A 211 -5.41 16.34 -9.78
CA THR A 211 -5.63 15.11 -9.03
C THR A 211 -6.40 15.37 -7.74
N LYS A 212 -7.29 14.47 -7.38
CA LYS A 212 -7.86 14.43 -6.04
C LYS A 212 -6.98 13.57 -5.13
N VAL A 213 -6.89 13.97 -3.86
CA VAL A 213 -6.05 13.33 -2.84
C VAL A 213 -6.92 12.80 -1.73
N VAL A 214 -6.84 11.50 -1.47
CA VAL A 214 -7.57 10.88 -0.36
C VAL A 214 -6.97 11.33 0.97
N SER A 215 -7.83 11.80 1.87
CA SER A 215 -7.49 12.21 3.24
C SER A 215 -8.32 11.44 4.25
N ASP A 216 -7.75 11.17 5.41
CA ASP A 216 -8.48 10.63 6.56
C ASP A 216 -8.92 11.72 7.55
N GLY A 217 -8.75 12.98 7.18
CA GLY A 217 -9.11 14.16 7.99
C GLY A 217 -8.14 14.47 9.13
N ARG A 218 -7.03 13.74 9.26
CA ARG A 218 -6.08 13.91 10.37
C ARG A 218 -4.74 14.53 9.95
N GLY A 219 -4.62 14.96 8.69
CA GLY A 219 -3.38 15.49 8.10
C GLY A 219 -2.44 14.39 7.61
N PHE A 220 -1.41 14.79 6.84
CA PHE A 220 -0.46 13.87 6.19
C PHE A 220 0.90 13.80 6.90
N ASP A 221 1.15 14.68 7.87
CA ASP A 221 2.41 14.84 8.62
C ASP A 221 2.63 13.81 9.74
N ARG A 222 1.76 12.82 9.79
CA ARG A 222 1.93 11.71 10.70
C ARG A 222 3.24 11.00 10.45
N ARG A 223 3.75 10.38 11.52
CA ARG A 223 4.90 9.46 11.45
C ARG A 223 4.60 8.28 10.53
N TYR A 224 4.61 8.54 9.23
CA TYR A 224 4.96 7.52 8.27
C TYR A 224 6.47 7.33 8.43
N PRO A 225 6.94 6.13 8.77
CA PRO A 225 8.36 5.90 8.99
C PRO A 225 9.10 5.84 7.65
N HIS A 226 9.03 6.94 6.87
CA HIS A 226 9.75 7.11 5.61
C HIS A 226 11.18 6.54 5.75
N GLY A 227 11.98 6.50 4.83
CA GLY A 227 13.39 6.16 4.80
C GLY A 227 13.93 5.16 5.86
N ASP A 228 13.63 5.39 7.12
CA ASP A 228 14.11 4.55 8.22
C ASP A 228 13.51 3.14 8.19
N TYR A 229 12.23 3.00 7.92
CA TYR A 229 11.59 1.69 7.84
C TYR A 229 12.05 0.90 6.61
N GLU A 230 12.20 1.57 5.48
CA GLU A 230 12.68 0.97 4.24
C GLU A 230 14.19 0.68 4.28
N ALA A 231 14.95 1.50 5.00
CA ALA A 231 16.38 1.31 5.23
C ALA A 231 16.68 0.15 6.19
N LEU A 232 15.74 -0.24 7.05
CA LEU A 232 15.86 -1.46 7.84
C LEU A 232 15.80 -2.66 6.90
N ASN A 233 16.95 -3.25 6.63
CA ASN A 233 17.07 -4.46 5.81
C ASN A 233 16.40 -5.69 6.44
N ASP A 234 15.85 -5.56 7.65
CA ASP A 234 15.23 -6.64 8.37
C ASP A 234 13.77 -6.80 7.92
N PRO A 235 13.36 -8.00 7.51
CA PRO A 235 11.95 -8.31 7.29
C PRO A 235 11.16 -8.12 8.59
N PRO A 236 9.87 -7.73 8.51
CA PRO A 236 9.08 -7.42 9.69
C PRO A 236 8.92 -8.59 10.67
N PHE A 237 8.96 -9.84 10.17
CA PHE A 237 8.86 -11.05 10.99
C PHE A 237 9.88 -12.10 10.56
N ASN A 238 10.64 -12.63 11.52
CA ASN A 238 11.74 -13.60 11.30
C ASN A 238 11.27 -15.07 11.09
N ASN A 239 10.02 -15.28 10.81
CA ASN A 239 9.42 -16.61 10.72
C ASN A 239 9.40 -17.21 9.29
N MET A 240 10.07 -16.58 8.35
CA MET A 240 10.12 -17.01 6.96
C MET A 240 11.57 -17.17 6.48
N SER A 241 11.76 -18.12 5.58
CA SER A 241 12.98 -18.16 4.75
C SER A 241 12.89 -17.08 3.69
N PHE A 242 13.90 -16.23 3.59
CA PHE A 242 13.97 -15.15 2.61
C PHE A 242 14.90 -15.47 1.47
N ASP A 243 14.48 -15.08 0.27
CA ASP A 243 15.38 -15.05 -0.87
C ASP A 243 16.41 -13.93 -0.69
N ASN A 244 17.68 -14.28 -0.68
CA ASN A 244 18.80 -13.38 -0.40
C ASN A 244 19.48 -12.83 -1.68
N ARG A 245 18.90 -13.07 -2.86
CA ARG A 245 19.43 -12.49 -4.11
C ARG A 245 19.46 -10.96 -4.09
N ARG A 246 18.56 -10.35 -3.30
CA ARG A 246 18.47 -8.87 -3.12
C ARG A 246 18.26 -8.52 -1.65
N PRO A 247 18.55 -7.25 -1.25
CA PRO A 247 18.18 -6.76 0.08
C PRO A 247 16.66 -6.91 0.30
N PRO A 248 16.21 -7.41 1.47
CA PRO A 248 14.82 -7.78 1.69
C PRO A 248 13.80 -6.69 1.36
N LYS A 249 14.03 -5.44 1.78
CA LYS A 249 13.13 -4.31 1.54
C LYS A 249 13.50 -3.46 0.33
N GLU A 250 14.30 -3.98 -0.58
CA GLU A 250 14.47 -3.32 -1.87
C GLU A 250 13.16 -3.33 -2.65
N ARG A 251 12.74 -2.17 -3.16
CA ARG A 251 11.56 -2.07 -4.02
C ARG A 251 11.84 -2.73 -5.36
N VAL A 252 10.86 -3.49 -5.82
CA VAL A 252 10.86 -4.08 -7.15
C VAL A 252 9.55 -3.73 -7.87
N LEU A 253 9.62 -3.45 -9.17
CA LEU A 253 8.47 -3.59 -10.04
C LEU A 253 8.40 -5.06 -10.43
N GLY A 254 7.32 -5.73 -10.07
CA GLY A 254 7.08 -7.12 -10.40
C GLY A 254 6.05 -7.27 -11.50
N ILE A 255 6.33 -8.15 -12.45
CA ILE A 255 5.39 -8.57 -13.51
C ILE A 255 5.15 -10.07 -13.31
N PRO A 256 4.03 -10.49 -12.68
CA PRO A 256 3.74 -11.88 -12.44
C PRO A 256 3.45 -12.64 -13.76
N THR A 257 3.94 -13.87 -13.85
CA THR A 257 3.67 -14.79 -14.97
C THR A 257 3.14 -16.10 -14.42
N GLY A 258 1.82 -16.31 -14.49
CA GLY A 258 1.18 -17.49 -13.87
C GLY A 258 1.01 -17.37 -12.36
N SER A 259 1.14 -18.49 -11.62
CA SER A 259 0.88 -18.57 -10.18
C SER A 259 2.12 -18.29 -9.32
N ASP A 260 3.30 -18.74 -9.75
CA ASP A 260 4.50 -18.82 -8.91
C ASP A 260 5.72 -18.14 -9.54
N GLY A 261 5.61 -17.73 -10.82
CA GLY A 261 6.67 -17.11 -11.59
C GLY A 261 6.45 -15.64 -11.89
N GLY A 262 7.47 -14.97 -12.37
CA GLY A 262 7.40 -13.57 -12.77
C GLY A 262 8.76 -13.00 -13.10
N LEU A 263 8.77 -11.71 -13.43
CA LEU A 263 9.97 -10.91 -13.60
C LEU A 263 9.99 -9.79 -12.57
N ALA A 264 11.04 -9.72 -11.78
CA ALA A 264 11.28 -8.64 -10.85
C ALA A 264 12.33 -7.66 -11.40
N LEU A 265 12.00 -6.38 -11.44
CA LEU A 265 12.90 -5.30 -11.82
C LEU A 265 13.23 -4.47 -10.55
N PRO A 266 14.40 -4.71 -9.92
CA PRO A 266 14.79 -3.95 -8.74
C PRO A 266 15.03 -2.48 -9.06
N PHE A 267 14.51 -1.58 -8.25
CA PHE A 267 14.67 -0.14 -8.46
C PHE A 267 16.14 0.29 -8.50
N ARG A 268 16.99 -0.33 -7.66
CA ARG A 268 18.45 -0.08 -7.70
C ARG A 268 19.11 -0.54 -8.99
N SER A 269 18.53 -1.54 -9.67
CA SER A 269 19.03 -2.00 -10.98
C SER A 269 18.52 -1.12 -12.12
N LEU A 270 17.32 -0.55 -11.97
CA LEU A 270 16.75 0.44 -12.88
C LEU A 270 17.47 1.79 -12.77
N ASP A 271 17.91 2.16 -11.58
CA ASP A 271 18.64 3.42 -11.34
C ASP A 271 20.12 3.29 -11.73
N ASP A 272 20.43 3.69 -12.98
CA ASP A 272 21.81 3.74 -13.50
C ASP A 272 22.45 5.14 -13.37
N GLY A 273 21.77 6.07 -12.71
CA GLY A 273 22.17 7.46 -12.57
C GLY A 273 21.50 8.41 -13.55
N SER A 274 20.86 7.90 -14.59
CA SER A 274 20.12 8.72 -15.56
C SER A 274 18.81 9.26 -14.97
N PRO A 275 18.31 10.41 -15.42
CA PRO A 275 17.04 10.98 -14.94
C PRO A 275 15.83 10.09 -15.21
N VAL A 276 15.81 9.47 -16.41
CA VAL A 276 14.78 8.54 -16.86
C VAL A 276 15.42 7.41 -17.64
N ARG A 277 14.71 6.29 -17.73
CA ARG A 277 15.17 5.13 -18.46
C ARG A 277 14.01 4.41 -19.14
N VAL A 278 14.27 3.81 -20.28
CA VAL A 278 13.39 2.88 -21.00
C VAL A 278 14.08 1.53 -21.06
N VAL A 279 13.36 0.49 -20.74
CA VAL A 279 13.89 -0.89 -20.74
C VAL A 279 12.85 -1.82 -21.33
N ASP A 280 13.21 -2.50 -22.41
CA ASP A 280 12.39 -3.58 -22.96
C ASP A 280 12.66 -4.87 -22.19
N VAL A 281 11.60 -5.57 -21.82
CA VAL A 281 11.66 -6.79 -21.04
C VAL A 281 10.73 -7.85 -21.62
N THR A 282 11.01 -9.11 -21.31
CA THR A 282 10.12 -10.22 -21.63
C THR A 282 9.77 -10.95 -20.33
N ALA A 283 8.50 -11.02 -19.99
CA ALA A 283 7.99 -11.74 -18.85
C ALA A 283 7.00 -12.82 -19.34
N GLY A 284 7.28 -14.10 -19.04
CA GLY A 284 6.41 -15.20 -19.48
C GLY A 284 6.19 -15.28 -21.01
N GLY A 285 7.13 -14.79 -21.81
CA GLY A 285 7.01 -14.75 -23.27
C GLY A 285 6.29 -13.49 -23.81
N THR A 286 5.76 -12.63 -22.96
CA THR A 286 5.14 -11.34 -23.35
C THR A 286 6.16 -10.22 -23.25
N GLN A 287 6.31 -9.46 -24.31
CA GLN A 287 7.16 -8.27 -24.35
C GLN A 287 6.44 -7.08 -23.71
N SER A 288 7.18 -6.30 -22.94
CA SER A 288 6.71 -5.06 -22.32
C SER A 288 7.84 -4.04 -22.29
N THR A 289 7.47 -2.77 -22.31
CA THR A 289 8.41 -1.65 -22.14
C THR A 289 8.24 -1.05 -20.77
N VAL A 290 9.31 -0.94 -19.99
CA VAL A 290 9.31 -0.35 -18.64
C VAL A 290 9.91 1.04 -18.68
N PHE A 291 9.16 2.01 -18.17
CA PHE A 291 9.64 3.37 -17.92
C PHE A 291 10.08 3.49 -16.47
N TRP A 292 11.24 4.08 -16.25
CA TRP A 292 11.79 4.44 -14.95
C TRP A 292 12.04 5.93 -14.86
N SER A 293 11.73 6.52 -13.71
CA SER A 293 12.08 7.90 -13.38
C SER A 293 12.74 7.99 -12.01
N ARG A 294 13.99 8.43 -11.98
CA ARG A 294 14.76 8.64 -10.76
C ARG A 294 14.12 9.67 -9.83
N ALA A 295 13.67 10.80 -10.39
CA ALA A 295 13.05 11.87 -9.60
C ALA A 295 11.71 11.45 -8.99
N ALA A 296 10.95 10.61 -9.69
CA ALA A 296 9.71 10.02 -9.19
C ALA A 296 9.97 8.82 -8.26
N GLU A 297 11.15 8.21 -8.31
CA GLU A 297 11.43 6.87 -7.77
C GLU A 297 10.31 5.90 -8.15
N SER A 298 10.02 5.82 -9.43
CA SER A 298 8.87 5.10 -9.97
C SER A 298 9.24 4.32 -11.20
N ALA A 299 8.67 3.13 -11.32
CA ALA A 299 8.71 2.32 -12.53
C ALA A 299 7.29 1.87 -12.89
N MET A 300 6.99 1.84 -14.19
CA MET A 300 5.74 1.31 -14.73
C MET A 300 6.00 0.54 -16.02
N ALA A 301 5.30 -0.57 -16.19
CA ALA A 301 5.40 -1.44 -17.38
C ALA A 301 4.19 -1.22 -18.30
N PHE A 302 4.44 -1.25 -19.61
CA PHE A 302 3.42 -1.01 -20.64
C PHE A 302 3.44 -2.11 -21.71
N GLU A 303 2.26 -2.48 -22.17
CA GLU A 303 2.05 -3.30 -23.36
C GLU A 303 2.07 -2.38 -24.59
N THR A 304 3.20 -2.32 -25.27
CA THR A 304 3.35 -1.46 -26.45
C THR A 304 4.32 -2.04 -27.47
N SER A 305 4.05 -1.80 -28.73
CA SER A 305 4.97 -2.08 -29.82
C SER A 305 5.77 -0.85 -30.26
N ALA A 306 5.51 0.31 -29.68
CA ALA A 306 6.24 1.54 -29.98
C ALA A 306 7.67 1.46 -29.43
N SER A 307 8.61 2.02 -30.17
CA SER A 307 10.00 2.18 -29.74
C SER A 307 10.20 3.54 -29.08
N PHE A 308 11.02 3.57 -28.04
CA PHE A 308 11.31 4.80 -27.30
C PHE A 308 12.80 5.00 -27.14
N SER A 309 13.22 6.24 -27.18
CA SER A 309 14.58 6.69 -26.90
C SER A 309 14.61 7.77 -25.81
N ILE A 310 15.79 8.01 -25.25
CA ILE A 310 15.99 9.10 -24.31
C ILE A 310 16.63 10.28 -25.01
N GLN A 311 15.91 11.39 -25.06
CA GLN A 311 16.41 12.64 -25.66
C GLN A 311 16.36 13.78 -24.62
N ASN A 312 17.51 14.38 -24.34
CA ASN A 312 17.64 15.44 -23.34
C ASN A 312 17.06 15.10 -21.95
N GLY A 313 17.16 13.81 -21.53
CA GLY A 313 16.63 13.35 -20.24
C GLY A 313 15.11 13.16 -20.22
N THR A 314 14.47 13.05 -21.38
CA THR A 314 13.03 12.84 -21.56
C THR A 314 12.79 11.57 -22.38
N ILE A 315 11.73 10.84 -22.08
CA ILE A 315 11.27 9.68 -22.86
C ILE A 315 10.58 10.21 -24.12
N VAL A 316 11.01 9.76 -25.29
CA VAL A 316 10.49 10.18 -26.60
C VAL A 316 10.15 8.94 -27.43
N ASP A 317 8.96 8.87 -28.04
CA ASP A 317 8.68 7.83 -29.02
C ASP A 317 9.39 8.14 -30.35
N ASP A 318 9.94 7.10 -30.96
CA ASP A 318 10.79 7.25 -32.15
C ASP A 318 9.97 7.48 -33.44
N GLU A 319 8.66 7.24 -33.42
CA GLU A 319 7.79 7.38 -34.58
C GLU A 319 7.33 8.84 -34.77
N THR A 320 6.86 9.48 -33.70
CA THR A 320 6.23 10.82 -33.77
C THR A 320 7.06 11.91 -33.11
N GLY A 321 8.03 11.55 -32.26
CA GLY A 321 8.81 12.47 -31.45
C GLY A 321 8.03 13.03 -30.28
N SER A 322 6.88 12.43 -29.90
CA SER A 322 6.14 12.86 -28.72
C SER A 322 6.88 12.49 -27.44
N THR A 323 6.77 13.35 -26.43
CA THR A 323 7.40 13.11 -25.11
C THR A 323 6.44 12.49 -24.13
N TRP A 324 6.94 11.57 -23.30
CA TRP A 324 6.15 10.75 -22.41
C TRP A 324 6.57 10.88 -20.95
N SER A 325 5.60 10.85 -20.06
CA SER A 325 5.83 10.74 -18.62
C SER A 325 6.05 9.28 -18.19
N VAL A 326 6.55 9.09 -16.97
CA VAL A 326 6.83 7.74 -16.43
C VAL A 326 5.58 6.88 -16.26
N ASP A 327 4.42 7.50 -16.11
CA ASP A 327 3.10 6.84 -16.00
C ASP A 327 2.42 6.64 -17.37
N GLY A 328 3.18 6.78 -18.46
CA GLY A 328 2.74 6.40 -19.80
C GLY A 328 1.82 7.42 -20.48
N VAL A 329 1.77 8.66 -20.01
CA VAL A 329 0.99 9.72 -20.66
C VAL A 329 1.88 10.55 -21.58
N ALA A 330 1.45 10.77 -22.83
CA ALA A 330 2.12 11.69 -23.76
C ALA A 330 1.89 13.14 -23.30
N ILE A 331 2.96 13.81 -22.87
CA ILE A 331 2.91 15.17 -22.31
C ILE A 331 3.11 16.27 -23.34
N ASP A 332 3.74 15.96 -24.47
CA ASP A 332 3.93 16.90 -25.58
C ASP A 332 4.09 16.16 -26.91
N GLY A 333 3.93 16.86 -28.02
CA GLY A 333 4.05 16.34 -29.37
C GLY A 333 2.72 15.90 -30.00
N PRO A 334 2.78 15.23 -31.16
CA PRO A 334 1.58 14.83 -31.92
C PRO A 334 0.62 13.89 -31.14
N ARG A 335 1.15 13.11 -30.21
CA ARG A 335 0.35 12.15 -29.41
C ARG A 335 -0.09 12.69 -28.05
N LYS A 336 0.08 14.00 -27.80
CA LYS A 336 -0.24 14.62 -26.51
C LYS A 336 -1.62 14.24 -25.99
N GLY A 337 -1.68 13.74 -24.76
CA GLY A 337 -2.89 13.29 -24.08
C GLY A 337 -3.19 11.80 -24.30
N GLU A 338 -2.46 11.09 -25.17
CA GLU A 338 -2.58 9.65 -25.29
C GLU A 338 -1.95 8.98 -24.06
N GLN A 339 -2.44 7.81 -23.71
CA GLN A 339 -1.94 6.96 -22.64
C GLN A 339 -1.57 5.60 -23.20
N LEU A 340 -0.41 5.08 -22.80
CA LEU A 340 -0.01 3.70 -23.09
C LEU A 340 -0.85 2.73 -22.25
N ASP A 341 -1.10 1.54 -22.80
CA ASP A 341 -1.76 0.46 -22.07
C ASP A 341 -0.79 -0.11 -21.01
N PRO A 342 -1.10 0.02 -19.72
CA PRO A 342 -0.24 -0.53 -18.69
C PRO A 342 -0.35 -2.05 -18.64
N VAL A 343 0.71 -2.72 -18.17
CA VAL A 343 0.64 -4.15 -17.82
C VAL A 343 -0.20 -4.27 -16.55
N ASP A 344 -1.46 -4.65 -16.68
CA ASP A 344 -2.47 -4.63 -15.61
C ASP A 344 -2.04 -5.36 -14.34
N VAL A 345 -1.29 -6.45 -14.48
CA VAL A 345 -0.87 -7.30 -13.37
C VAL A 345 0.42 -6.84 -12.68
N ALA A 346 1.10 -5.83 -13.22
CA ALA A 346 2.34 -5.32 -12.65
C ALA A 346 2.08 -4.48 -11.38
N TYR A 347 2.93 -4.65 -10.36
CA TYR A 347 2.83 -3.88 -9.13
C TYR A 347 4.18 -3.74 -8.42
N VAL A 348 4.27 -2.78 -7.51
CA VAL A 348 5.46 -2.55 -6.68
C VAL A 348 5.29 -3.26 -5.34
N SER A 349 6.38 -3.90 -4.87
CA SER A 349 6.49 -4.46 -3.53
C SER A 349 7.94 -4.51 -3.06
N PHE A 350 8.17 -4.91 -1.81
CA PHE A 350 9.50 -5.27 -1.35
C PHE A 350 9.94 -6.64 -1.88
N TRP A 351 11.24 -6.78 -2.14
CA TRP A 351 11.82 -8.00 -2.70
C TRP A 351 11.47 -9.27 -1.92
N PHE A 352 11.58 -9.24 -0.58
CA PHE A 352 11.29 -10.43 0.22
C PHE A 352 9.85 -10.93 0.05
N ALA A 353 8.91 -9.99 -0.06
CA ALA A 353 7.51 -10.32 -0.27
C ALA A 353 7.26 -10.80 -1.69
N TRP A 354 7.81 -10.11 -2.68
CA TRP A 354 7.73 -10.54 -4.07
C TRP A 354 8.21 -11.98 -4.23
N ALA A 355 9.43 -12.29 -3.76
CA ALA A 355 10.02 -13.63 -3.88
C ALA A 355 9.25 -14.70 -3.09
N ALA A 356 8.57 -14.33 -2.00
CA ALA A 356 7.72 -15.25 -1.24
C ALA A 356 6.43 -15.64 -1.99
N PHE A 357 5.86 -14.70 -2.76
CA PHE A 357 4.66 -14.94 -3.57
C PHE A 357 4.97 -15.41 -5.00
N GLN A 358 6.18 -15.17 -5.49
CA GLN A 358 6.67 -15.57 -6.82
C GLN A 358 8.02 -16.29 -6.67
N PRO A 359 8.05 -17.49 -6.09
CA PRO A 359 9.31 -18.19 -5.77
C PRO A 359 10.13 -18.57 -7.00
N GLU A 360 9.50 -18.72 -8.17
CA GLU A 360 10.16 -19.01 -9.44
C GLU A 360 10.44 -17.75 -10.28
N THR A 361 10.55 -16.58 -9.61
CA THR A 361 10.75 -15.31 -10.29
C THR A 361 12.14 -15.18 -10.89
N ASP A 362 12.18 -14.69 -12.13
CA ASP A 362 13.40 -14.16 -12.73
C ASP A 362 13.74 -12.79 -12.15
N LEU A 363 15.03 -12.51 -12.11
CA LEU A 363 15.54 -11.21 -11.64
C LEU A 363 16.16 -10.46 -12.82
N TRP A 364 15.56 -9.34 -13.18
CA TRP A 364 16.13 -8.49 -14.20
C TRP A 364 17.47 -7.88 -13.74
N THR A 365 18.45 -7.92 -14.60
CA THR A 365 19.77 -7.32 -14.39
C THR A 365 20.11 -6.37 -15.54
N ASN A 366 20.91 -5.35 -15.26
CA ASN A 366 21.31 -4.37 -16.27
C ASN A 366 22.09 -4.95 -17.47
N ASN A 367 22.47 -6.24 -17.40
CA ASN A 367 23.21 -6.96 -18.45
C ASN A 367 22.31 -7.88 -19.28
N SER A 368 20.98 -7.86 -19.09
CA SER A 368 20.00 -8.73 -19.77
C SER A 368 19.48 -8.04 -21.04
N GLY A 369 20.36 -7.50 -21.86
CA GLY A 369 20.04 -6.92 -23.15
C GLY A 369 20.81 -7.61 -24.25
#